data_73bacc6278ffb4d08694d9d2c3fb37a7
#
_entry.id   73bacc6278ffb4d08694d9d2c3fb37a7
#
_cell.length_a   1.000
_cell.length_b   1.000
_cell.length_c   1.000
_cell.angle_alpha   90.00
_cell.angle_beta   90.00
_cell.angle_gamma   90.00
#
_symmetry.space_group_name_H-M   'P 1'
#
loop_
_entity.id
_entity.type
_entity.pdbx_description
1 polymer ?
#
loop_
_entity_poly.entity_id
_entity_poly.type
_entity_poly.pdbx_seq_one_letter_code
_entity_poly.pdbx_strand_id
1 'polypeptide(L)'
;MKMFLKDDIKDLFNWTKDIHKNFKNKKILLIGYNGFLGKYFCYYFNYLLAKNINFKITCVDNFSSSKANILKKNINNKNFKFITADVSNYVPKEKYDIIIFMAGIASPQIYAKFPLAALNVSYTGTKNYLEKAK
;
A
#
# COMPACT_ATOMS: atom_id res chain seq x y z
N MET A 1 -10.43 14.69 5.83
CA MET A 1 -9.25 14.71 4.95
C MET A 1 -8.88 16.16 4.72
N LYS A 2 -7.62 16.55 4.96
CA LYS A 2 -7.18 17.94 4.79
C LYS A 2 -7.37 18.34 3.31
N MET A 3 -7.72 19.60 3.06
CA MET A 3 -8.05 20.15 1.72
C MET A 3 -6.94 19.89 0.69
N PHE A 4 -5.69 20.03 1.06
CA PHE A 4 -4.51 19.74 0.23
C PHE A 4 -4.52 18.33 -0.37
N LEU A 5 -4.85 17.31 0.42
CA LEU A 5 -4.84 15.92 -0.06
C LEU A 5 -5.91 15.65 -1.14
N LYS A 6 -7.02 16.42 -1.14
CA LYS A 6 -8.06 16.26 -2.18
C LYS A 6 -7.59 16.79 -3.54
N ASP A 7 -6.89 17.90 -3.54
CA ASP A 7 -6.40 18.52 -4.77
C ASP A 7 -5.24 17.70 -5.35
N ASP A 8 -4.28 17.28 -4.51
CA ASP A 8 -3.21 16.36 -4.90
C ASP A 8 -3.75 15.08 -5.57
N ILE A 9 -4.82 14.48 -5.02
CA ILE A 9 -5.41 13.26 -5.59
C ILE A 9 -6.09 13.53 -6.94
N LYS A 10 -6.73 14.69 -7.12
CA LYS A 10 -7.33 15.06 -8.40
C LYS A 10 -6.26 15.31 -9.47
N ASP A 11 -5.18 15.99 -9.10
CA ASP A 11 -4.07 16.25 -9.99
C ASP A 11 -3.39 14.95 -10.40
N LEU A 12 -3.12 14.07 -9.44
CA LEU A 12 -2.59 12.74 -9.70
C LEU A 12 -3.50 11.94 -10.64
N PHE A 13 -4.83 11.98 -10.43
CA PHE A 13 -5.78 11.36 -11.33
C PHE A 13 -5.69 11.92 -12.77
N ASN A 14 -5.54 13.23 -12.92
CA ASN A 14 -5.43 13.86 -14.24
C ASN A 14 -4.12 13.50 -14.94
N TRP A 15 -3.01 13.47 -14.21
CA TRP A 15 -1.68 13.13 -14.76
C TRP A 15 -1.54 11.65 -15.15
N THR A 16 -2.32 10.78 -14.52
CA THR A 16 -2.19 9.33 -14.70
C THR A 16 -3.31 8.71 -15.54
N LYS A 17 -4.05 9.50 -16.31
CA LYS A 17 -5.21 9.03 -17.11
C LYS A 17 -4.87 7.84 -18.00
N ASP A 18 -3.70 7.85 -18.62
CA ASP A 18 -3.28 6.82 -19.59
C ASP A 18 -3.09 5.44 -18.95
N ILE A 19 -2.77 5.40 -17.65
CA ILE A 19 -2.51 4.14 -16.94
C ILE A 19 -3.73 3.61 -16.20
N HIS A 20 -4.85 4.34 -16.10
CA HIS A 20 -6.04 3.89 -15.36
C HIS A 20 -6.58 2.55 -15.87
N LYS A 21 -6.53 2.31 -17.19
CA LYS A 21 -6.95 1.05 -17.80
C LYS A 21 -6.18 -0.16 -17.28
N ASN A 22 -4.94 0.04 -16.84
CA ASN A 22 -4.06 -1.03 -16.37
C ASN A 22 -4.50 -1.57 -14.99
N PHE A 23 -5.31 -0.82 -14.25
CA PHE A 23 -5.86 -1.26 -12.95
C PHE A 23 -7.19 -2.02 -13.10
N LYS A 24 -7.89 -1.86 -14.23
CA LYS A 24 -9.23 -2.43 -14.41
C LYS A 24 -9.24 -3.95 -14.27
N ASN A 25 -10.11 -4.44 -13.37
CA ASN A 25 -10.29 -5.86 -13.04
C ASN A 25 -9.06 -6.55 -12.43
N LYS A 26 -8.07 -5.77 -11.96
CA LYS A 26 -6.85 -6.27 -11.35
C LYS A 26 -7.01 -6.53 -9.86
N LYS A 27 -6.19 -7.45 -9.35
CA LYS A 27 -5.96 -7.66 -7.92
C LYS A 27 -4.63 -7.01 -7.56
N ILE A 28 -4.67 -6.03 -6.68
CA ILE A 28 -3.51 -5.24 -6.26
C ILE A 28 -3.15 -5.60 -4.82
N LEU A 29 -1.88 -5.81 -4.56
CA LEU A 29 -1.33 -5.94 -3.21
C LEU A 29 -0.50 -4.70 -2.89
N LEU A 30 -0.89 -3.97 -1.86
CA LEU A 30 -0.22 -2.77 -1.37
C LEU A 30 0.37 -3.04 0.02
N ILE A 31 1.69 -3.02 0.12
CA ILE A 31 2.44 -3.34 1.32
C ILE A 31 3.05 -2.06 1.90
N GLY A 32 2.89 -1.84 3.20
CA GLY A 32 3.29 -0.60 3.85
C GLY A 32 2.26 0.53 3.67
N TYR A 33 0.98 0.16 3.61
CA TYR A 33 -0.10 1.09 3.29
C TYR A 33 -0.31 2.20 4.34
N ASN A 34 0.12 1.99 5.58
CA ASN A 34 -0.03 2.98 6.65
C ASN A 34 1.16 3.97 6.72
N GLY A 35 2.20 3.75 5.92
CA GLY A 35 3.30 4.69 5.70
C GLY A 35 2.85 5.97 4.96
N PHE A 36 3.77 6.92 4.79
CA PHE A 36 3.47 8.20 4.14
C PHE A 36 2.92 8.01 2.72
N LEU A 37 3.68 7.39 1.83
CA LEU A 37 3.26 7.13 0.45
C LEU A 37 2.08 6.14 0.39
N GLY A 38 2.07 5.12 1.26
CA GLY A 38 1.00 4.13 1.30
C GLY A 38 -0.38 4.74 1.51
N LYS A 39 -0.46 5.78 2.35
CA LYS A 39 -1.70 6.53 2.56
C LYS A 39 -2.16 7.26 1.30
N TYR A 40 -1.24 7.88 0.56
CA TYR A 40 -1.56 8.51 -0.72
C TYR A 40 -2.10 7.50 -1.72
N PHE A 41 -1.46 6.34 -1.87
CA PHE A 41 -1.96 5.26 -2.72
C PHE A 41 -3.35 4.78 -2.32
N CYS A 42 -3.62 4.61 -1.03
CA CYS A 42 -4.95 4.22 -0.57
C CYS A 42 -6.02 5.25 -0.94
N TYR A 43 -5.76 6.55 -0.75
CA TYR A 43 -6.71 7.60 -1.13
C TYR A 43 -6.87 7.69 -2.64
N TYR A 44 -5.79 7.58 -3.39
CA TYR A 44 -5.82 7.57 -4.85
C TYR A 44 -6.63 6.39 -5.39
N PHE A 45 -6.38 5.18 -4.93
CA PHE A 45 -7.14 4.00 -5.33
C PHE A 45 -8.61 4.09 -4.94
N ASN A 46 -8.92 4.62 -3.76
CA ASN A 46 -10.31 4.88 -3.41
C ASN A 46 -10.99 5.90 -4.35
N TYR A 47 -10.24 6.90 -4.80
CA TYR A 47 -10.73 7.87 -5.79
C TYR A 47 -10.94 7.22 -7.16
N LEU A 48 -10.02 6.36 -7.63
CA LEU A 48 -10.20 5.59 -8.88
C LEU A 48 -11.45 4.72 -8.85
N LEU A 49 -11.70 4.02 -7.72
CA LEU A 49 -12.92 3.22 -7.54
C LEU A 49 -14.18 4.08 -7.59
N ALA A 50 -14.16 5.29 -7.00
CA ALA A 50 -15.25 6.26 -7.09
C ALA A 50 -15.47 6.81 -8.52
N LYS A 51 -14.47 6.68 -9.40
CA LYS A 51 -14.55 6.99 -10.84
C LYS A 51 -14.86 5.77 -11.71
N ASN A 52 -15.40 4.70 -11.11
CA ASN A 52 -15.80 3.46 -11.79
C ASN A 52 -14.65 2.67 -12.43
N ILE A 53 -13.42 2.87 -11.98
CA ILE A 53 -12.28 2.04 -12.36
C ILE A 53 -12.22 0.89 -11.34
N ASN A 54 -12.83 -0.25 -11.67
CA ASN A 54 -13.01 -1.36 -10.76
C ASN A 54 -11.76 -2.25 -10.67
N PHE A 55 -11.30 -2.51 -9.44
CA PHE A 55 -10.23 -3.46 -9.08
C PHE A 55 -10.40 -3.88 -7.62
N LYS A 56 -9.65 -4.88 -7.17
CA LYS A 56 -9.57 -5.28 -5.76
C LYS A 56 -8.20 -4.93 -5.20
N ILE A 57 -8.15 -4.46 -3.97
CA ILE A 57 -6.91 -4.11 -3.30
C ILE A 57 -6.82 -4.75 -1.91
N THR A 58 -5.69 -5.42 -1.65
CA THR A 58 -5.32 -5.91 -0.32
C THR A 58 -4.19 -5.05 0.21
N CYS A 59 -4.40 -4.45 1.37
CA CYS A 59 -3.47 -3.56 2.05
C CYS A 59 -2.87 -4.27 3.27
N VAL A 60 -1.54 -4.36 3.35
CA VAL A 60 -0.82 -5.04 4.45
C VAL A 60 0.11 -4.05 5.16
N ASP A 61 0.07 -4.03 6.50
CA ASP A 61 0.96 -3.22 7.34
C ASP A 61 1.02 -3.79 8.75
N ASN A 62 2.14 -3.63 9.46
CA ASN A 62 2.30 -4.06 10.86
C ASN A 62 2.16 -2.92 11.88
N PHE A 63 1.96 -1.69 11.42
CA PHE A 63 1.85 -0.46 12.23
C PHE A 63 3.07 -0.14 13.11
N SER A 64 4.24 -0.67 12.79
CA SER A 64 5.48 -0.41 13.56
C SER A 64 5.87 1.06 13.61
N SER A 65 5.58 1.81 12.54
CA SER A 65 5.89 3.25 12.43
C SER A 65 4.74 4.20 12.80
N SER A 66 3.50 3.68 12.94
CA SER A 66 2.32 4.50 13.21
C SER A 66 1.21 3.67 13.84
N LYS A 67 0.85 4.00 15.09
CA LYS A 67 -0.13 3.25 15.89
C LYS A 67 -1.60 3.39 15.45
N ALA A 68 -1.95 4.31 14.56
CA ALA A 68 -3.33 4.60 14.21
C ALA A 68 -3.71 4.08 12.82
N ASN A 69 -4.64 3.12 12.75
CA ASN A 69 -5.26 2.68 11.50
C ASN A 69 -6.40 3.64 11.10
N ILE A 70 -6.04 4.88 10.77
CA ILE A 70 -7.00 5.92 10.36
C ILE A 70 -7.64 5.57 9.01
N LEU A 71 -6.91 4.91 8.12
CA LEU A 71 -7.39 4.58 6.77
C LEU A 71 -8.56 3.60 6.78
N LYS A 72 -8.49 2.54 7.61
CA LYS A 72 -9.59 1.57 7.74
C LYS A 72 -10.89 2.22 8.19
N LYS A 73 -10.81 3.30 9.00
CA LYS A 73 -11.99 4.07 9.43
C LYS A 73 -12.52 4.98 8.32
N ASN A 74 -11.64 5.50 7.46
CA ASN A 74 -11.98 6.54 6.47
C ASN A 74 -12.32 5.96 5.09
N ILE A 75 -11.87 4.75 4.77
CA ILE A 75 -12.13 4.08 3.50
C ILE A 75 -13.10 2.93 3.75
N ASN A 76 -14.39 3.22 3.61
CA ASN A 76 -15.45 2.21 3.67
C ASN A 76 -15.80 1.77 2.24
N ASN A 77 -14.93 0.94 1.63
CA ASN A 77 -15.11 0.44 0.29
C ASN A 77 -14.88 -1.08 0.25
N LYS A 78 -15.86 -1.84 -0.23
CA LYS A 78 -15.83 -3.31 -0.29
C LYS A 78 -14.68 -3.89 -1.11
N ASN A 79 -14.07 -3.09 -1.96
CA ASN A 79 -12.92 -3.49 -2.77
C ASN A 79 -11.59 -3.43 -2.00
N PHE A 80 -11.60 -2.84 -0.79
CA PHE A 80 -10.44 -2.80 0.11
C PHE A 80 -10.49 -3.92 1.15
N LYS A 81 -9.39 -4.66 1.26
CA LYS A 81 -9.14 -5.62 2.35
C LYS A 81 -7.91 -5.15 3.12
N PHE A 82 -8.06 -4.89 4.41
CA PHE A 82 -6.96 -4.45 5.28
C PHE A 82 -6.49 -5.61 6.17
N ILE A 83 -5.19 -5.91 6.14
CA ILE A 83 -4.54 -6.98 6.89
C ILE A 83 -3.45 -6.37 7.77
N THR A 84 -3.45 -6.74 9.05
CA THR A 84 -2.36 -6.40 9.97
C THR A 84 -1.39 -7.57 10.03
N ALA A 85 -0.20 -7.40 9.45
CA ALA A 85 0.82 -8.44 9.43
C ALA A 85 2.21 -7.85 9.19
N ASP A 86 3.23 -8.55 9.68
CA ASP A 86 4.63 -8.25 9.37
C ASP A 86 5.01 -8.88 8.03
N VAL A 87 5.48 -8.05 7.11
CA VAL A 87 5.81 -8.44 5.74
C VAL A 87 7.03 -9.36 5.63
N SER A 88 7.86 -9.42 6.68
CA SER A 88 8.99 -10.36 6.73
C SER A 88 8.53 -11.81 6.88
N ASN A 89 7.36 -12.01 7.50
CA ASN A 89 6.81 -13.33 7.84
C ASN A 89 5.50 -13.64 7.12
N TYR A 90 4.80 -12.61 6.65
CA TYR A 90 3.51 -12.77 5.98
C TYR A 90 3.68 -12.72 4.47
N VAL A 91 3.31 -13.81 3.81
CA VAL A 91 3.19 -13.86 2.34
C VAL A 91 1.77 -14.32 2.01
N PRO A 92 1.00 -13.54 1.26
CA PRO A 92 -0.37 -13.90 0.91
C PRO A 92 -0.40 -15.16 0.05
N LYS A 93 -1.42 -16.01 0.29
CA LYS A 93 -1.65 -17.23 -0.51
C LYS A 93 -2.27 -16.92 -1.88
N GLU A 94 -3.00 -15.81 -1.98
CA GLU A 94 -3.64 -15.37 -3.21
C GLU A 94 -2.62 -14.86 -4.23
N LYS A 95 -2.93 -14.99 -5.52
CA LYS A 95 -2.16 -14.35 -6.60
C LYS A 95 -2.65 -12.94 -6.83
N TYR A 96 -1.71 -12.04 -7.13
CA TYR A 96 -1.97 -10.64 -7.43
C TYR A 96 -1.40 -10.28 -8.80
N ASP A 97 -2.10 -9.40 -9.53
CA ASP A 97 -1.65 -8.88 -10.82
C ASP A 97 -0.60 -7.78 -10.65
N ILE A 98 -0.71 -7.02 -9.56
CA ILE A 98 0.18 -5.89 -9.25
C ILE A 98 0.58 -5.96 -7.78
N ILE A 99 1.86 -5.89 -7.50
CA ILE A 99 2.41 -5.80 -6.14
C ILE A 99 3.15 -4.47 -6.00
N ILE A 100 2.73 -3.65 -5.03
CA ILE A 100 3.36 -2.38 -4.68
C ILE A 100 3.96 -2.52 -3.28
N PHE A 101 5.28 -2.64 -3.21
CA PHE A 101 6.00 -2.85 -1.96
C PHE A 101 6.61 -1.52 -1.49
N MET A 102 6.06 -0.98 -0.40
CA MET A 102 6.49 0.28 0.22
C MET A 102 6.81 0.12 1.71
N ALA A 103 6.85 -1.12 2.21
CA ALA A 103 7.28 -1.36 3.58
C ALA A 103 8.79 -1.13 3.71
N GLY A 104 9.18 -0.41 4.74
CA GLY A 104 10.58 -0.12 5.03
C GLY A 104 10.72 0.72 6.29
N ILE A 105 11.85 0.61 6.96
CA ILE A 105 12.21 1.46 8.09
C ILE A 105 13.06 2.62 7.56
N ALA A 106 12.40 3.74 7.24
CA ALA A 106 13.04 4.89 6.61
C ALA A 106 13.63 5.90 7.61
N SER A 107 13.32 5.78 8.91
CA SER A 107 13.84 6.70 9.94
C SER A 107 15.30 6.38 10.29
N PRO A 108 16.26 7.32 10.11
CA PRO A 108 17.67 7.11 10.46
C PRO A 108 17.87 6.68 11.91
N GLN A 109 17.13 7.27 12.83
CA GLN A 109 17.20 6.93 14.26
C GLN A 109 16.72 5.52 14.56
N ILE A 110 15.70 5.04 13.82
CA ILE A 110 15.12 3.70 14.03
C ILE A 110 16.00 2.63 13.39
N TYR A 111 16.45 2.81 12.14
CA TYR A 111 17.30 1.79 11.51
C TYR A 111 18.69 1.71 12.13
N ALA A 112 19.25 2.82 12.66
CA ALA A 112 20.48 2.78 13.42
C ALA A 112 20.35 1.98 14.73
N LYS A 113 19.17 2.07 15.38
CA LYS A 113 18.87 1.33 16.61
C LYS A 113 18.53 -0.14 16.34
N PHE A 114 17.91 -0.45 15.20
CA PHE A 114 17.43 -1.79 14.83
C PHE A 114 17.85 -2.17 13.40
N PRO A 115 19.16 -2.24 13.10
CA PRO A 115 19.66 -2.44 11.74
C PRO A 115 19.24 -3.77 11.13
N LEU A 116 19.21 -4.84 11.91
CA LEU A 116 18.77 -6.16 11.42
C LEU A 116 17.28 -6.19 11.07
N ALA A 117 16.44 -5.47 11.82
CA ALA A 117 15.03 -5.36 11.48
C ALA A 117 14.82 -4.58 10.17
N ALA A 118 15.56 -3.49 9.97
CA ALA A 118 15.53 -2.71 8.73
C ALA A 118 15.98 -3.55 7.52
N LEU A 119 17.07 -4.30 7.67
CA LEU A 119 17.58 -5.20 6.64
C LEU A 119 16.56 -6.31 6.32
N ASN A 120 15.96 -6.91 7.34
CA ASN A 120 14.99 -8.01 7.18
C ASN A 120 13.75 -7.55 6.40
N VAL A 121 13.18 -6.39 6.72
CA VAL A 121 12.05 -5.84 5.97
C VAL A 121 12.44 -5.56 4.52
N SER A 122 13.60 -4.94 4.30
CA SER A 122 14.05 -4.52 2.96
C SER A 122 14.48 -5.70 2.09
N TYR A 123 15.16 -6.69 2.64
CA TYR A 123 15.66 -7.85 1.91
C TYR A 123 14.67 -9.01 1.91
N THR A 124 14.39 -9.59 3.08
CA THR A 124 13.53 -10.79 3.20
C THR A 124 12.10 -10.48 2.78
N GLY A 125 11.57 -9.34 3.22
CA GLY A 125 10.26 -8.87 2.79
C GLY A 125 10.18 -8.77 1.27
N THR A 126 11.06 -7.99 0.64
CA THR A 126 11.06 -7.79 -0.82
C THR A 126 11.24 -9.11 -1.57
N LYS A 127 12.21 -9.95 -1.17
CA LYS A 127 12.46 -11.26 -1.78
C LYS A 127 11.22 -12.14 -1.79
N ASN A 128 10.53 -12.29 -0.65
CA ASN A 128 9.35 -13.12 -0.52
C ASN A 128 8.23 -12.72 -1.49
N TYR A 129 8.07 -11.42 -1.73
CA TYR A 129 7.04 -10.92 -2.64
C TYR A 129 7.47 -10.94 -4.10
N LEU A 130 8.76 -10.77 -4.41
CA LEU A 130 9.29 -10.96 -5.77
C LEU A 130 9.16 -12.42 -6.24
N GLU A 131 9.41 -13.39 -5.35
CA GLU A 131 9.20 -14.81 -5.65
C GLU A 131 7.73 -15.15 -5.93
N LYS A 132 6.80 -14.38 -5.39
CA LYS A 132 5.35 -14.51 -5.64
C LYS A 132 4.87 -13.78 -6.89
N ALA A 133 5.63 -12.83 -7.39
CA ALA A 133 5.31 -12.08 -8.61
C ALA A 133 5.66 -12.84 -9.90
N LYS A 134 6.40 -13.97 -9.79
CA LYS A 134 6.69 -14.90 -10.88
C LYS A 134 5.50 -15.87 -11.03
#